data_aabe9ccc3ba4d74a8d62627ff659859c
#
_entry.id   aabe9ccc3ba4d74a8d62627ff659859c
#
_cell.length_a   1.000
_cell.length_b   1.000
_cell.length_c   1.000
_cell.angle_alpha   90.00
_cell.angle_beta   90.00
_cell.angle_gamma   90.00
#
_symmetry.space_group_name_H-M   'P 1'
#
loop_
_entity.id
_entity.type
_entity.pdbx_description
1 polymer ?
#
loop_
_entity_poly.entity_id
_entity_poly.type
_entity_poly.pdbx_seq_one_letter_code
_entity_poly.pdbx_strand_id
1 'polypeptide(L)'
;MYKKLEEETIDDILEAGIDEFIEKGLQGAVMSGIAKKSGVSVGVIYKYFTDKNTFFLQCLDHSLELLSNVLQEAVSEAKDLR
;
A
#
# COMPACT_ATOMS: atom_id res chain seq x y z
N MET A 1 -5.37 -13.55 23.14
CA MET A 1 -4.77 -12.32 22.68
C MET A 1 -4.77 -12.25 21.16
N TYR A 2 -5.29 -11.19 20.62
CA TYR A 2 -5.34 -11.02 19.18
C TYR A 2 -3.98 -10.59 18.63
N LYS A 3 -3.55 -11.24 17.58
CA LYS A 3 -2.33 -10.86 16.88
C LYS A 3 -2.66 -10.58 15.42
N LYS A 4 -2.27 -9.42 14.95
CA LYS A 4 -2.54 -9.00 13.59
C LYS A 4 -1.81 -9.92 12.61
N LEU A 5 -2.49 -10.33 11.55
CA LEU A 5 -1.89 -11.16 10.54
C LEU A 5 -0.83 -10.38 9.78
N GLU A 6 0.20 -11.09 9.33
CA GLU A 6 1.31 -10.49 8.59
C GLU A 6 0.82 -9.79 7.32
N GLU A 7 -0.13 -10.41 6.63
CA GLU A 7 -0.71 -9.82 5.42
C GLU A 7 -1.41 -8.51 5.71
N GLU A 8 -2.15 -8.43 6.82
CA GLU A 8 -2.80 -7.19 7.21
C GLU A 8 -1.80 -6.10 7.53
N THR A 9 -0.70 -6.47 8.15
CA THR A 9 0.37 -5.52 8.48
C THR A 9 1.00 -4.98 7.21
N ILE A 10 1.27 -5.84 6.26
CA ILE A 10 1.86 -5.44 4.98
C ILE A 10 0.91 -4.51 4.23
N ASP A 11 -0.38 -4.84 4.19
CA ASP A 11 -1.38 -4.00 3.54
C ASP A 11 -1.46 -2.62 4.18
N ASP A 12 -1.43 -2.56 5.51
CA ASP A 12 -1.46 -1.29 6.23
C ASP A 12 -0.24 -0.43 5.88
N ILE A 13 0.93 -1.06 5.79
CA ILE A 13 2.16 -0.36 5.44
C ILE A 13 2.08 0.16 4.01
N LEU A 14 1.59 -0.64 3.08
CA LEU A 14 1.46 -0.23 1.69
C LEU A 14 0.48 0.93 1.53
N GLU A 15 -0.65 0.86 2.22
CA GLU A 15 -1.63 1.95 2.19
C GLU A 15 -1.07 3.23 2.78
N ALA A 16 -0.35 3.12 3.88
CA ALA A 16 0.31 4.28 4.48
C ALA A 16 1.36 4.86 3.55
N GLY A 17 2.07 3.98 2.83
CA GLY A 17 3.06 4.39 1.85
C GLY A 17 2.45 5.16 0.70
N ILE A 18 1.35 4.63 0.16
CA ILE A 18 0.62 5.30 -0.92
C ILE A 18 0.22 6.71 -0.48
N ASP A 19 -0.33 6.82 0.71
CA ASP A 19 -0.75 8.09 1.27
C ASP A 19 0.42 9.08 1.39
N GLU A 20 1.55 8.59 1.89
CA GLU A 20 2.74 9.42 2.04
C GLU A 20 3.28 9.88 0.69
N PHE A 21 3.32 8.98 -0.29
CA PHE A 21 3.81 9.32 -1.63
C PHE A 21 2.88 10.29 -2.36
N ILE A 22 1.58 10.17 -2.17
CA ILE A 22 0.62 11.11 -2.75
C ILE A 22 0.82 12.49 -2.13
N GLU A 23 1.00 12.54 -0.83
CA GLU A 23 1.13 13.80 -0.10
C GLU A 23 2.45 14.50 -0.38
N LYS A 24 3.55 13.77 -0.42
CA LYS A 24 4.90 14.36 -0.47
C LYS A 24 5.70 14.02 -1.71
N GLY A 25 5.21 13.14 -2.55
CA GLY A 25 5.95 12.66 -3.70
C GLY A 25 7.04 11.67 -3.30
N LEU A 26 7.64 11.03 -4.30
CA LEU A 26 8.69 10.04 -4.03
C LEU A 26 9.87 10.63 -3.31
N GLN A 27 10.30 11.82 -3.73
CA GLN A 27 11.49 12.45 -3.16
C GLN A 27 11.25 12.94 -1.73
N GLY A 28 10.05 13.47 -1.46
CA GLY A 28 9.75 14.03 -0.17
C GLY A 28 9.24 13.04 0.87
N ALA A 29 8.80 11.88 0.43
CA ALA A 29 8.30 10.87 1.35
C ALA A 29 9.42 10.28 2.20
N VAL A 30 9.14 10.03 3.47
CA VAL A 30 10.13 9.47 4.39
C VAL A 30 9.54 8.24 5.08
N MET A 31 10.42 7.27 5.34
CA MET A 31 9.99 6.01 5.96
C MET A 31 9.43 6.21 7.36
N SER A 32 9.97 7.16 8.10
CA SER A 32 9.43 7.45 9.44
C SER A 32 8.00 7.97 9.38
N GLY A 33 7.66 8.74 8.33
CA GLY A 33 6.29 9.20 8.13
C GLY A 33 5.35 8.05 7.82
N ILE A 34 5.82 7.12 7.02
CA ILE A 34 5.03 5.93 6.67
C ILE A 34 4.80 5.07 7.92
N ALA A 35 5.85 4.88 8.71
CA ALA A 35 5.75 4.13 9.96
C ALA A 35 4.70 4.74 10.89
N LYS A 36 4.73 6.05 11.01
CA LYS A 36 3.79 6.77 11.85
C LYS A 36 2.35 6.56 11.38
N LYS A 37 2.13 6.65 10.07
CA LYS A 37 0.79 6.47 9.49
C LYS A 37 0.28 5.05 9.63
N SER A 38 1.16 4.07 9.52
CA SER A 38 0.77 2.66 9.60
C SER A 38 0.73 2.11 11.02
N GLY A 39 1.30 2.84 11.98
CA GLY A 39 1.33 2.40 13.37
C GLY A 39 2.38 1.35 13.67
N VAL A 40 3.39 1.21 12.81
CA VAL A 40 4.49 0.27 13.03
C VAL A 40 5.81 1.05 13.13
N SER A 41 6.87 0.35 13.51
CA SER A 41 8.20 0.97 13.55
C SER A 41 8.84 0.96 12.18
N VAL A 42 9.81 1.84 11.97
CA VAL A 42 10.58 1.86 10.73
C VAL A 42 11.27 0.52 10.51
N GLY A 43 11.75 -0.11 11.59
CA GLY A 43 12.38 -1.42 11.48
C GLY A 43 11.46 -2.48 10.90
N VAL A 44 10.18 -2.42 11.24
CA VAL A 44 9.21 -3.37 10.69
C VAL A 44 9.05 -3.16 9.19
N ILE A 45 9.03 -1.90 8.73
CA ILE A 45 8.93 -1.63 7.30
C ILE A 45 10.15 -2.19 6.57
N TYR A 46 11.34 -1.97 7.09
CA TYR A 46 12.57 -2.47 6.46
C TYR A 46 12.69 -4.00 6.53
N LYS A 47 11.94 -4.62 7.41
CA LYS A 47 11.86 -6.08 7.45
C LYS A 47 11.23 -6.64 6.16
N TYR A 48 10.25 -5.91 5.62
CA TYR A 48 9.53 -6.35 4.43
C TYR A 48 10.02 -5.71 3.15
N PHE A 49 10.58 -4.52 3.21
CA PHE A 49 10.97 -3.75 2.02
C PHE A 49 12.40 -3.24 2.19
N THR A 50 13.23 -3.52 1.21
CA THR A 50 14.66 -3.25 1.29
C THR A 50 14.98 -1.75 1.35
N ASP A 51 14.33 -0.96 0.51
CA ASP A 51 14.59 0.47 0.44
C ASP A 51 13.34 1.20 -0.05
N LYS A 52 13.43 2.53 -0.09
CA LYS A 52 12.29 3.37 -0.45
C LYS A 52 11.83 3.13 -1.89
N ASN A 53 12.75 2.95 -2.81
CA ASN A 53 12.39 2.73 -4.22
C ASN A 53 11.65 1.41 -4.40
N THR A 54 12.14 0.34 -3.79
CA THR A 54 11.48 -0.95 -3.82
C THR A 54 10.11 -0.85 -3.19
N PHE A 55 10.01 -0.16 -2.07
CA PHE A 55 8.74 0.04 -1.39
C PHE A 55 7.76 0.82 -2.28
N PHE A 56 8.25 1.86 -2.95
CA PHE A 56 7.42 2.64 -3.87
C PHE A 56 6.84 1.77 -4.98
N LEU A 57 7.67 0.90 -5.55
CA LEU A 57 7.21 -0.02 -6.60
C LEU A 57 6.13 -0.96 -6.07
N GLN A 58 6.28 -1.43 -4.84
CA GLN A 58 5.27 -2.28 -4.23
C GLN A 58 3.97 -1.51 -3.97
N CYS A 59 4.07 -0.24 -3.61
CA CYS A 59 2.89 0.61 -3.44
C CYS A 59 2.16 0.79 -4.77
N LEU A 60 2.89 1.00 -5.85
CA LEU A 60 2.29 1.11 -7.17
C LEU A 60 1.57 -0.17 -7.56
N ASP A 61 2.22 -1.30 -7.33
CA ASP A 61 1.63 -2.59 -7.63
C ASP A 61 0.34 -2.81 -6.84
N HIS A 62 0.37 -2.47 -5.56
CA HIS A 62 -0.80 -2.60 -4.70
C HIS A 62 -1.95 -1.70 -5.20
N SER A 63 -1.64 -0.47 -5.59
CA SER A 63 -2.61 0.45 -6.13
C SER A 63 -3.24 -0.06 -7.43
N LEU A 64 -2.42 -0.60 -8.32
CA LEU A 64 -2.91 -1.15 -9.57
C LEU A 64 -3.79 -2.36 -9.35
N GLU A 65 -3.46 -3.17 -8.36
CA GLU A 65 -4.28 -4.32 -8.00
C GLU A 65 -5.66 -3.91 -7.54
N LEU A 66 -5.72 -2.90 -6.67
CA LEU A 66 -7.01 -2.37 -6.19
C LEU A 66 -7.83 -1.79 -7.33
N LEU A 67 -7.19 -1.04 -8.21
CA LEU A 67 -7.86 -0.45 -9.36
C LEU A 67 -8.37 -1.54 -10.31
N SER A 68 -7.58 -2.56 -10.52
CA SER A 68 -7.96 -3.69 -11.38
C SER A 68 -9.21 -4.38 -10.85
N ASN A 69 -9.31 -4.58 -9.56
CA ASN A 69 -10.47 -5.20 -8.94
C ASN A 69 -11.73 -4.35 -9.16
N VAL A 70 -11.60 -3.03 -9.01
CA VAL A 70 -12.71 -2.11 -9.24
C VAL A 70 -13.15 -2.15 -10.70
N LEU A 71 -12.20 -2.14 -11.62
CA LEU A 71 -12.50 -2.20 -13.04
C LEU A 71 -13.17 -3.52 -13.45
N GLN A 72 -12.73 -4.62 -12.85
CA GLN A 72 -13.34 -5.91 -13.12
C GLN A 72 -14.80 -5.94 -12.68
N GLU A 73 -15.09 -5.37 -11.54
CA GLU A 73 -16.48 -5.28 -11.06
C GLU A 73 -17.33 -4.44 -11.99
N ALA A 74 -16.81 -3.29 -12.43
CA ALA A 74 -17.50 -2.42 -13.33
C ALA A 74 -17.77 -3.09 -14.67
N VAL A 75 -16.79 -3.81 -15.20
CA VAL A 75 -16.93 -4.53 -16.46
C VAL A 75 -17.97 -5.63 -16.33
N SER A 76 -17.96 -6.35 -15.22
CA SER A 76 -18.96 -7.40 -14.98
C SER A 76 -20.37 -6.84 -14.98
N GLU A 77 -20.56 -5.72 -14.33
CA GLU A 77 -21.87 -5.05 -14.27
C GLU A 77 -22.30 -4.57 -15.65
N ALA A 78 -21.38 -3.99 -16.40
CA ALA A 78 -21.66 -3.54 -17.76
C ALA A 78 -22.05 -4.71 -18.66
N LYS A 79 -21.43 -5.83 -18.46
CA LYS A 79 -21.74 -7.04 -19.20
C LYS A 79 -23.18 -7.49 -18.98
N ASP A 80 -23.64 -7.38 -17.76
CA ASP A 80 -24.98 -7.79 -17.39
C ASP A 80 -26.06 -6.90 -18.01
N LEU A 81 -25.69 -5.72 -18.43
CA LEU A 81 -26.62 -4.77 -19.02
C LEU A 81 -26.97 -5.06 -20.48
N ARG A 82 -26.35 -6.02 -21.10
CA ARG A 82 -26.60 -6.37 -22.48
C ARG A 82 -27.88 -7.14 -22.67
#